data_65adf4bf1b5626facd764251301077f5
#
_entry.id   65adf4bf1b5626facd764251301077f5
#
_cell.length_a   1.000
_cell.length_b   1.000
_cell.length_c   1.000
_cell.angle_alpha   90.00
_cell.angle_beta   90.00
_cell.angle_gamma   90.00
#
_symmetry.space_group_name_H-M   'P 1'
#
loop_
_entity.id
_entity.type
_entity.pdbx_description
1 polymer ?
#
loop_
_entity_poly.entity_id
_entity_poly.type
_entity_poly.pdbx_seq_one_letter_code
_entity_poly.pdbx_strand_id
1 'polypeptide(L)'
;SISLFILGGVLAKIGFDNLTFETWGTFGIDYLTLGIPFSAVMIGLYIIPEILKFKDKEFKETEKISKFGYDIKTVPSTMIGAFVGFWSGLIPGVTNILGSYLSASMVKTDVNKIAAAESANNSGALSSLLPLIILGIPIVSSEVLIYYLVLSRGFTFDVDNLYVFSSILYYIPFVLITCLLLSWLCFNQLGMIANLIKKYKNLLTIGIVLFISAMSIYIYPIKEWMVISLLIMSTVGYFIRKWDTFPVLYGFFLTDLFWNNLMRVIAIYT
;
A
#
# COMPACT_ATOMS: atom_id res chain seq x y z
N SER A 1 -16.55 2.62 -7.52
CA SER A 1 -17.44 2.31 -8.63
C SER A 1 -16.67 1.62 -9.76
N ILE A 2 -17.33 0.78 -10.53
CA ILE A 2 -16.73 -0.01 -11.63
C ILE A 2 -16.07 0.92 -12.68
N SER A 3 -16.69 2.05 -13.00
CA SER A 3 -16.15 3.03 -13.95
C SER A 3 -14.78 3.59 -13.53
N LEU A 4 -14.59 3.85 -12.23
CA LEU A 4 -13.32 4.32 -11.70
C LEU A 4 -12.26 3.22 -11.71
N PHE A 5 -12.64 1.99 -11.47
CA PHE A 5 -11.75 0.83 -11.59
C PHE A 5 -11.26 0.68 -13.04
N ILE A 6 -12.17 0.74 -14.02
CA ILE A 6 -11.83 0.68 -15.45
C ILE A 6 -10.90 1.84 -15.84
N LEU A 7 -11.17 3.05 -15.35
CA LEU A 7 -10.31 4.21 -15.58
C LEU A 7 -8.88 3.92 -15.09
N GLY A 8 -8.72 3.34 -13.90
CA GLY A 8 -7.42 2.94 -13.38
C GLY A 8 -6.70 1.97 -14.30
N GLY A 9 -7.42 0.94 -14.79
CA GLY A 9 -6.88 -0.02 -15.74
C GLY A 9 -6.46 0.59 -17.08
N VAL A 10 -7.25 1.52 -17.60
CA VAL A 10 -6.92 2.27 -18.83
C VAL A 10 -5.64 3.10 -18.63
N LEU A 11 -5.52 3.80 -17.51
CA LEU A 11 -4.32 4.60 -17.21
C LEU A 11 -3.06 3.72 -17.10
N ALA A 12 -3.18 2.50 -16.55
CA ALA A 12 -2.07 1.55 -16.44
C ALA A 12 -1.60 1.01 -17.79
N LYS A 13 -2.48 1.00 -18.80
CA LYS A 13 -2.16 0.52 -20.16
C LYS A 13 -1.51 1.58 -21.05
N ILE A 14 -1.52 2.85 -20.64
CA ILE A 14 -0.87 3.91 -21.42
C ILE A 14 0.63 3.71 -21.35
N GLY A 15 1.28 3.63 -22.51
CA GLY A 15 2.74 3.52 -22.62
C GLY A 15 3.20 2.44 -23.57
N PHE A 16 4.46 2.06 -23.42
CA PHE A 16 5.10 0.99 -24.17
C PHE A 16 4.88 -0.36 -23.48
N ASP A 17 4.32 -1.30 -24.20
CA ASP A 17 4.15 -2.68 -23.73
C ASP A 17 5.38 -3.51 -24.09
N ASN A 18 6.12 -3.95 -23.07
CA ASN A 18 7.34 -4.75 -23.25
C ASN A 18 7.09 -6.16 -23.80
N LEU A 19 5.84 -6.61 -23.87
CA LEU A 19 5.49 -7.94 -24.37
C LEU A 19 5.12 -7.91 -25.85
N THR A 20 4.28 -6.94 -26.23
CA THR A 20 3.84 -6.78 -27.62
C THR A 20 4.76 -5.89 -28.43
N PHE A 21 5.67 -5.15 -27.78
CA PHE A 21 6.53 -4.13 -28.37
C PHE A 21 5.79 -3.01 -29.08
N GLU A 22 4.54 -2.77 -28.66
CA GLU A 22 3.66 -1.74 -29.19
C GLU A 22 3.43 -0.64 -28.16
N THR A 23 3.09 0.54 -28.65
CA THR A 23 2.67 1.67 -27.80
C THR A 23 1.16 1.80 -27.82
N TRP A 24 0.55 1.95 -26.62
CA TRP A 24 -0.89 2.12 -26.49
C TRP A 24 -1.24 3.43 -25.81
N GLY A 25 -2.21 4.17 -26.36
CA GLY A 25 -2.72 5.39 -25.73
C GLY A 25 -1.73 6.57 -25.70
N THR A 26 -0.68 6.54 -26.54
CA THR A 26 0.39 7.57 -26.53
C THR A 26 0.06 8.80 -27.38
N PHE A 27 -0.90 8.69 -28.29
CA PHE A 27 -1.34 9.77 -29.17
C PHE A 27 -0.19 10.53 -29.89
N GLY A 28 0.95 9.86 -30.11
CA GLY A 28 2.15 10.48 -30.69
C GLY A 28 2.95 11.38 -29.76
N ILE A 29 2.68 11.33 -28.46
CA ILE A 29 3.42 12.09 -27.43
C ILE A 29 4.51 11.17 -26.85
N ASP A 30 5.78 11.52 -27.08
CA ASP A 30 6.93 10.70 -26.65
C ASP A 30 6.96 10.40 -25.15
N TYR A 31 6.62 11.37 -24.33
CA TYR A 31 6.57 11.17 -22.88
C TYR A 31 5.54 10.12 -22.46
N LEU A 32 4.42 9.97 -23.18
CA LEU A 32 3.42 8.95 -22.87
C LEU A 32 3.90 7.53 -23.18
N THR A 33 4.95 7.35 -24.00
CA THR A 33 5.56 6.04 -24.24
C THR A 33 6.19 5.45 -22.96
N LEU A 34 6.59 6.31 -22.03
CA LEU A 34 7.13 5.92 -20.72
C LEU A 34 6.07 5.39 -19.75
N GLY A 35 4.80 5.48 -20.13
CA GLY A 35 3.68 5.18 -19.25
C GLY A 35 3.44 6.25 -18.18
N ILE A 36 2.35 6.12 -17.45
CA ILE A 36 2.04 7.01 -16.33
C ILE A 36 2.64 6.42 -15.05
N PRO A 37 3.54 7.16 -14.35
CA PRO A 37 4.14 6.65 -13.12
C PRO A 37 3.08 6.33 -12.06
N PHE A 38 3.11 5.13 -11.48
CA PHE A 38 2.19 4.72 -10.40
C PHE A 38 2.18 5.70 -9.23
N SER A 39 3.35 6.22 -8.85
CA SER A 39 3.47 7.23 -7.79
C SER A 39 2.73 8.52 -8.11
N ALA A 40 2.67 8.96 -9.39
CA ALA A 40 1.89 10.12 -9.81
C ALA A 40 0.38 9.85 -9.68
N VAL A 41 -0.07 8.66 -10.07
CA VAL A 41 -1.46 8.22 -9.90
C VAL A 41 -1.83 8.15 -8.41
N MET A 42 -0.99 7.52 -7.59
CA MET A 42 -1.23 7.39 -6.16
C MET A 42 -1.31 8.74 -5.46
N ILE A 43 -0.36 9.63 -5.71
CA ILE A 43 -0.33 10.96 -5.09
C ILE A 43 -1.47 11.83 -5.62
N GLY A 44 -1.63 11.90 -6.95
CA GLY A 44 -2.57 12.80 -7.59
C GLY A 44 -4.03 12.38 -7.46
N LEU A 45 -4.34 11.11 -7.73
CA LEU A 45 -5.73 10.63 -7.76
C LEU A 45 -6.21 10.06 -6.42
N TYR A 46 -5.34 9.75 -5.47
CA TYR A 46 -5.74 9.20 -4.19
C TYR A 46 -5.34 10.10 -3.01
N ILE A 47 -4.07 10.41 -2.83
CA ILE A 47 -3.61 11.14 -1.65
C ILE A 47 -4.17 12.57 -1.62
N ILE A 48 -4.04 13.31 -2.71
CA ILE A 48 -4.52 14.72 -2.77
C ILE A 48 -6.04 14.82 -2.58
N PRO A 49 -6.89 14.04 -3.26
CA PRO A 49 -8.33 14.05 -3.01
C PRO A 49 -8.70 13.73 -1.56
N GLU A 50 -8.07 12.70 -0.96
CA GLU A 50 -8.35 12.34 0.42
C GLU A 50 -7.95 13.45 1.42
N ILE A 51 -6.82 14.08 1.18
CA ILE A 51 -6.37 15.23 1.99
C ILE A 51 -7.33 16.41 1.90
N LEU A 52 -7.83 16.69 0.69
CA LEU A 52 -8.81 17.77 0.52
C LEU A 52 -10.13 17.48 1.23
N LYS A 53 -10.62 16.24 1.16
CA LYS A 53 -11.77 15.79 1.95
C LYS A 53 -11.54 15.92 3.45
N PHE A 54 -10.33 15.60 3.89
CA PHE A 54 -9.95 15.62 5.29
C PHE A 54 -9.85 17.04 5.85
N LYS A 55 -9.47 18.02 5.01
CA LYS A 55 -9.43 19.43 5.38
C LYS A 55 -10.83 19.97 5.73
N ASP A 56 -11.84 19.48 5.01
CA ASP A 56 -13.24 19.93 5.19
C ASP A 56 -13.93 19.27 6.41
N LYS A 57 -13.32 18.24 7.02
CA LYS A 57 -13.86 17.62 8.23
C LYS A 57 -13.38 18.36 9.49
N GLU A 58 -14.31 18.94 10.24
CA GLU A 58 -14.04 19.39 11.60
C GLU A 58 -13.68 18.20 12.49
N PHE A 59 -12.53 18.26 13.14
CA PHE A 59 -12.22 17.29 14.18
C PHE A 59 -13.10 17.57 15.39
N LYS A 60 -13.99 16.66 15.71
CA LYS A 60 -14.61 16.62 17.03
C LYS A 60 -13.50 16.59 18.08
N GLU A 61 -13.72 17.26 19.20
CA GLU A 61 -12.75 17.21 20.31
C GLU A 61 -12.43 15.76 20.60
N THR A 62 -11.13 15.45 20.63
CA THR A 62 -10.68 14.13 21.04
C THR A 62 -11.12 13.95 22.48
N GLU A 63 -12.04 13.02 22.72
CA GLU A 63 -12.30 12.51 24.05
C GLU A 63 -10.94 12.16 24.69
N LYS A 64 -10.84 12.41 26.01
CA LYS A 64 -9.61 12.10 26.75
C LYS A 64 -9.17 10.69 26.38
N ILE A 65 -7.92 10.57 25.93
CA ILE A 65 -7.34 9.27 25.61
C ILE A 65 -7.58 8.36 26.80
N SER A 66 -8.37 7.32 26.59
CA SER A 66 -8.63 6.31 27.61
C SER A 66 -7.32 5.61 28.01
N LYS A 67 -7.27 5.07 29.22
CA LYS A 67 -6.10 4.30 29.66
C LYS A 67 -5.82 3.19 28.66
N PHE A 68 -4.53 2.89 28.47
CA PHE A 68 -4.13 1.70 27.71
C PHE A 68 -4.86 0.49 28.27
N GLY A 69 -5.61 -0.17 27.43
CA GLY A 69 -6.42 -1.30 27.83
C GLY A 69 -6.83 -2.11 26.61
N TYR A 70 -7.08 -3.38 26.86
CA TYR A 70 -7.54 -4.31 25.85
C TYR A 70 -9.07 -4.42 25.90
N ASP A 71 -9.73 -4.08 24.81
CA ASP A 71 -11.18 -4.28 24.69
C ASP A 71 -11.48 -5.62 24.03
N ILE A 72 -11.96 -6.58 24.82
CA ILE A 72 -12.33 -7.92 24.35
C ILE A 72 -13.35 -7.86 23.20
N LYS A 73 -14.16 -6.82 23.12
CA LYS A 73 -15.14 -6.64 22.04
C LYS A 73 -14.51 -6.43 20.65
N THR A 74 -13.23 -6.05 20.58
CA THR A 74 -12.50 -5.88 19.32
C THR A 74 -11.89 -7.20 18.81
N VAL A 75 -11.80 -8.23 19.65
CA VAL A 75 -11.17 -9.53 19.29
C VAL A 75 -11.78 -10.15 18.03
N PRO A 76 -13.10 -10.26 17.88
CA PRO A 76 -13.68 -10.84 16.67
C PRO A 76 -13.27 -10.07 15.41
N SER A 77 -13.22 -8.74 15.50
CA SER A 77 -12.81 -7.89 14.37
C SER A 77 -11.34 -8.05 14.03
N THR A 78 -10.48 -8.18 15.04
CA THR A 78 -9.05 -8.49 14.88
C THR A 78 -8.85 -9.85 14.22
N MET A 79 -9.62 -10.87 14.60
CA MET A 79 -9.58 -12.20 13.99
C MET A 79 -10.02 -12.17 12.52
N ILE A 80 -11.09 -11.43 12.19
CA ILE A 80 -11.52 -11.21 10.81
C ILE A 80 -10.39 -10.56 10.02
N GLY A 81 -9.77 -9.51 10.58
CA GLY A 81 -8.63 -8.85 9.96
C GLY A 81 -7.46 -9.79 9.73
N ALA A 82 -7.07 -10.56 10.74
CA ALA A 82 -5.97 -11.52 10.63
C ALA A 82 -6.23 -12.55 9.52
N PHE A 83 -7.44 -13.09 9.44
CA PHE A 83 -7.82 -14.07 8.42
C PHE A 83 -7.83 -13.47 7.01
N VAL A 84 -8.49 -12.33 6.81
CA VAL A 84 -8.54 -11.64 5.51
C VAL A 84 -7.15 -11.20 5.08
N GLY A 85 -6.35 -10.66 6.01
CA GLY A 85 -4.99 -10.23 5.76
C GLY A 85 -4.08 -11.38 5.34
N PHE A 86 -4.17 -12.52 6.04
CA PHE A 86 -3.39 -13.72 5.70
C PHE A 86 -3.63 -14.14 4.24
N TRP A 87 -4.87 -14.28 3.82
CA TRP A 87 -5.19 -14.69 2.45
C TRP A 87 -4.84 -13.62 1.42
N SER A 88 -5.10 -12.35 1.71
CA SER A 88 -4.75 -11.26 0.79
C SER A 88 -3.24 -11.13 0.60
N GLY A 89 -2.45 -11.38 1.64
CA GLY A 89 -0.99 -11.31 1.57
C GLY A 89 -0.35 -12.43 0.74
N LEU A 90 -1.03 -13.57 0.58
CA LEU A 90 -0.53 -14.67 -0.27
C LEU A 90 -0.73 -14.42 -1.77
N ILE A 91 -1.59 -13.47 -2.14
CA ILE A 91 -1.93 -13.23 -3.54
C ILE A 91 -0.94 -12.21 -4.12
N PRO A 92 -0.15 -12.58 -5.14
CA PRO A 92 0.77 -11.66 -5.80
C PRO A 92 0.04 -10.42 -6.32
N GLY A 93 0.57 -9.24 -6.02
CA GLY A 93 -0.01 -7.98 -6.46
C GLY A 93 -1.21 -7.48 -5.65
N VAL A 94 -1.74 -8.28 -4.74
CA VAL A 94 -2.75 -7.82 -3.78
C VAL A 94 -2.01 -7.16 -2.62
N THR A 95 -2.14 -5.85 -2.49
CA THR A 95 -1.49 -5.13 -1.41
C THR A 95 -2.20 -5.37 -0.07
N ASN A 96 -1.46 -5.21 1.03
CA ASN A 96 -2.03 -5.21 2.38
C ASN A 96 -3.16 -4.18 2.53
N ILE A 97 -3.17 -3.14 1.67
CA ILE A 97 -4.22 -2.12 1.61
C ILE A 97 -5.58 -2.74 1.26
N LEU A 98 -5.62 -3.68 0.31
CA LEU A 98 -6.87 -4.36 -0.03
C LEU A 98 -7.37 -5.22 1.13
N GLY A 99 -6.48 -6.00 1.75
CA GLY A 99 -6.82 -6.79 2.93
C GLY A 99 -7.40 -5.93 4.05
N SER A 100 -6.76 -4.78 4.32
CA SER A 100 -7.23 -3.79 5.30
C SER A 100 -8.60 -3.21 4.94
N TYR A 101 -8.81 -2.85 3.68
CA TYR A 101 -10.09 -2.31 3.21
C TYR A 101 -11.23 -3.35 3.31
N LEU A 102 -10.98 -4.56 2.82
CA LEU A 102 -11.97 -5.65 2.87
C LEU A 102 -12.34 -6.01 4.31
N SER A 103 -11.36 -6.17 5.18
CA SER A 103 -11.61 -6.51 6.58
C SER A 103 -12.38 -5.41 7.33
N ALA A 104 -12.02 -4.13 7.08
CA ALA A 104 -12.76 -3.00 7.63
C ALA A 104 -14.21 -2.94 7.15
N SER A 105 -14.48 -3.33 5.89
CA SER A 105 -15.84 -3.35 5.33
C SER A 105 -16.74 -4.42 5.95
N MET A 106 -16.16 -5.46 6.55
CA MET A 106 -16.89 -6.57 7.18
C MET A 106 -17.39 -6.25 8.60
N VAL A 107 -16.96 -5.14 9.18
CA VAL A 107 -17.29 -4.75 10.54
C VAL A 107 -17.99 -3.40 10.61
N LYS A 108 -18.79 -3.17 11.66
CA LYS A 108 -19.74 -2.04 11.68
C LYS A 108 -19.22 -0.80 12.40
N THR A 109 -18.56 -0.96 13.55
CA THR A 109 -18.13 0.20 14.36
C THR A 109 -16.77 0.70 13.94
N ASP A 110 -16.51 1.99 14.05
CA ASP A 110 -15.25 2.59 13.59
C ASP A 110 -14.04 2.04 14.34
N VAL A 111 -14.15 1.76 15.64
CA VAL A 111 -13.08 1.11 16.42
C VAL A 111 -12.78 -0.28 15.88
N ASN A 112 -13.81 -1.07 15.59
CA ASN A 112 -13.66 -2.41 15.03
C ASN A 112 -13.11 -2.38 13.60
N LYS A 113 -13.47 -1.38 12.79
CA LYS A 113 -12.90 -1.19 11.43
C LYS A 113 -11.39 -0.95 11.50
N ILE A 114 -10.95 -0.10 12.43
CA ILE A 114 -9.53 0.16 12.64
C ILE A 114 -8.83 -1.14 13.11
N ALA A 115 -9.39 -1.83 14.10
CA ALA A 115 -8.81 -3.07 14.60
C ALA A 115 -8.70 -4.16 13.53
N ALA A 116 -9.73 -4.32 12.69
CA ALA A 116 -9.72 -5.27 11.58
C ALA A 116 -8.70 -4.86 10.50
N ALA A 117 -8.67 -3.59 10.10
CA ALA A 117 -7.76 -3.09 9.07
C ALA A 117 -6.29 -3.25 9.49
N GLU A 118 -5.95 -2.86 10.72
CA GLU A 118 -4.58 -2.98 11.23
C GLU A 118 -4.15 -4.44 11.38
N SER A 119 -5.05 -5.29 11.86
CA SER A 119 -4.78 -6.73 11.95
C SER A 119 -4.57 -7.35 10.57
N ALA A 120 -5.35 -6.94 9.57
CA ALA A 120 -5.19 -7.41 8.20
C ALA A 120 -3.87 -6.94 7.58
N ASN A 121 -3.49 -5.68 7.81
CA ASN A 121 -2.22 -5.15 7.34
C ASN A 121 -1.03 -5.95 7.88
N ASN A 122 -1.00 -6.18 9.17
CA ASN A 122 0.09 -6.94 9.82
C ASN A 122 0.11 -8.41 9.40
N SER A 123 -1.05 -9.06 9.35
CA SER A 123 -1.17 -10.46 8.93
C SER A 123 -0.80 -10.62 7.44
N GLY A 124 -1.22 -9.70 6.58
CA GLY A 124 -0.88 -9.70 5.17
C GLY A 124 0.62 -9.49 4.92
N ALA A 125 1.25 -8.56 5.65
CA ALA A 125 2.70 -8.35 5.57
C ALA A 125 3.50 -9.58 6.01
N LEU A 126 3.00 -10.34 6.98
CA LEU A 126 3.67 -11.57 7.42
C LEU A 126 3.45 -12.71 6.43
N SER A 127 2.22 -12.87 5.92
CA SER A 127 1.89 -13.96 5.00
C SER A 127 2.52 -13.78 3.61
N SER A 128 2.76 -12.56 3.16
CA SER A 128 3.45 -12.30 1.90
C SER A 128 4.89 -12.85 1.88
N LEU A 129 5.53 -12.97 3.04
CA LEU A 129 6.85 -13.59 3.14
C LEU A 129 6.85 -15.11 2.87
N LEU A 130 5.71 -15.79 2.97
CA LEU A 130 5.66 -17.25 2.80
C LEU A 130 6.05 -17.69 1.38
N PRO A 131 5.53 -17.11 0.29
CA PRO A 131 5.99 -17.43 -1.07
C PRO A 131 7.47 -17.12 -1.28
N LEU A 132 7.99 -16.04 -0.69
CA LEU A 132 9.42 -15.75 -0.75
C LEU A 132 10.23 -16.83 -0.06
N ILE A 133 9.88 -17.22 1.16
CA ILE A 133 10.66 -18.18 1.97
C ILE A 133 10.56 -19.58 1.38
N ILE A 134 9.37 -20.01 0.92
CA ILE A 134 9.14 -21.38 0.49
C ILE A 134 9.53 -21.59 -0.99
N LEU A 135 9.20 -20.61 -1.84
CA LEU A 135 9.34 -20.74 -3.30
C LEU A 135 10.43 -19.84 -3.89
N GLY A 136 11.01 -18.95 -3.08
CA GLY A 136 11.95 -17.94 -3.59
C GLY A 136 11.29 -16.88 -4.48
N ILE A 137 9.97 -16.71 -4.36
CA ILE A 137 9.20 -15.79 -5.21
C ILE A 137 8.84 -14.54 -4.41
N PRO A 138 9.51 -13.39 -4.63
CA PRO A 138 9.13 -12.14 -4.01
C PRO A 138 7.82 -11.62 -4.62
N ILE A 139 6.83 -11.30 -3.77
CA ILE A 139 5.52 -10.82 -4.19
C ILE A 139 5.44 -9.28 -4.14
N VAL A 140 6.17 -8.66 -3.23
CA VAL A 140 6.20 -7.20 -3.05
C VAL A 140 7.63 -6.66 -3.20
N SER A 141 7.74 -5.37 -3.55
CA SER A 141 9.04 -4.75 -3.87
C SER A 141 10.05 -4.81 -2.73
N SER A 142 9.61 -4.74 -1.48
CA SER A 142 10.48 -4.88 -0.31
C SER A 142 11.08 -6.29 -0.19
N GLU A 143 10.37 -7.30 -0.62
CA GLU A 143 10.84 -8.69 -0.62
C GLU A 143 11.90 -8.93 -1.69
N VAL A 144 11.84 -8.22 -2.81
CA VAL A 144 12.88 -8.26 -3.84
C VAL A 144 14.23 -7.83 -3.24
N LEU A 145 14.23 -6.80 -2.39
CA LEU A 145 15.43 -6.36 -1.70
C LEU A 145 15.95 -7.45 -0.74
N ILE A 146 15.06 -8.05 0.05
CA ILE A 146 15.40 -9.15 0.95
C ILE A 146 15.98 -10.34 0.15
N TYR A 147 15.33 -10.68 -0.96
CA TYR A 147 15.78 -11.74 -1.88
C TYR A 147 17.22 -11.51 -2.34
N TYR A 148 17.54 -10.32 -2.88
CA TYR A 148 18.89 -10.00 -3.31
C TYR A 148 19.90 -9.98 -2.17
N LEU A 149 19.53 -9.48 -0.99
CA LEU A 149 20.41 -9.50 0.19
C LEU A 149 20.75 -10.92 0.63
N VAL A 150 19.80 -11.82 0.62
CA VAL A 150 19.99 -13.24 0.97
C VAL A 150 20.87 -13.93 -0.05
N LEU A 151 20.57 -13.74 -1.36
CA LEU A 151 21.40 -14.28 -2.45
C LEU A 151 22.83 -13.76 -2.40
N SER A 152 23.05 -12.47 -2.12
CA SER A 152 24.39 -11.87 -2.03
C SER A 152 25.24 -12.45 -0.89
N ARG A 153 24.60 -13.09 0.09
CA ARG A 153 25.26 -13.81 1.19
C ARG A 153 25.47 -15.30 0.89
N GLY A 154 25.13 -15.75 -0.32
CA GLY A 154 25.29 -17.13 -0.74
C GLY A 154 24.20 -18.09 -0.27
N PHE A 155 23.10 -17.57 0.28
CA PHE A 155 21.94 -18.38 0.64
C PHE A 155 20.94 -18.40 -0.50
N THR A 156 20.30 -19.55 -0.73
CA THR A 156 19.20 -19.73 -1.68
C THR A 156 17.89 -19.89 -0.92
N PHE A 157 16.81 -19.33 -1.49
CA PHE A 157 15.46 -19.62 -1.02
C PHE A 157 15.03 -20.96 -1.61
N ASP A 158 15.15 -21.99 -0.81
CA ASP A 158 14.84 -23.36 -1.18
C ASP A 158 14.21 -24.07 0.02
N VAL A 159 13.35 -25.04 -0.25
CA VAL A 159 12.71 -25.87 0.78
C VAL A 159 13.77 -26.56 1.66
N ASP A 160 14.89 -26.94 1.09
CA ASP A 160 16.00 -27.59 1.79
C ASP A 160 16.74 -26.64 2.73
N ASN A 161 16.64 -25.34 2.52
CA ASN A 161 17.26 -24.30 3.34
C ASN A 161 16.29 -23.65 4.37
N LEU A 162 15.08 -24.18 4.53
CA LEU A 162 14.09 -23.63 5.47
C LEU A 162 14.59 -23.57 6.92
N TYR A 163 15.56 -24.43 7.30
CA TYR A 163 16.16 -24.38 8.64
C TYR A 163 16.87 -23.05 8.93
N VAL A 164 17.43 -22.38 7.91
CA VAL A 164 18.06 -21.06 8.07
C VAL A 164 17.01 -20.03 8.49
N PHE A 165 15.80 -20.11 7.91
CA PHE A 165 14.71 -19.22 8.23
C PHE A 165 14.01 -19.58 9.53
N SER A 166 14.09 -20.84 9.98
CA SER A 166 13.53 -21.27 11.27
C SER A 166 14.13 -20.47 12.43
N SER A 167 15.40 -20.11 12.33
CA SER A 167 16.09 -19.30 13.33
C SER A 167 15.44 -17.92 13.49
N ILE A 168 14.91 -17.34 12.41
CA ILE A 168 14.21 -16.05 12.43
C ILE A 168 12.92 -16.15 13.24
N LEU A 169 12.22 -17.27 13.16
CA LEU A 169 10.96 -17.48 13.87
C LEU A 169 11.13 -17.40 15.40
N TYR A 170 12.30 -17.75 15.92
CA TYR A 170 12.58 -17.61 17.36
C TYR A 170 12.66 -16.16 17.83
N TYR A 171 13.01 -15.22 16.93
CA TYR A 171 13.07 -13.80 17.27
C TYR A 171 11.72 -13.09 17.21
N ILE A 172 10.73 -13.64 16.48
CA ILE A 172 9.41 -13.01 16.33
C ILE A 172 8.72 -12.75 17.67
N PRO A 173 8.61 -13.71 18.63
CA PRO A 173 8.00 -13.46 19.92
C PRO A 173 8.72 -12.35 20.70
N PHE A 174 10.07 -12.32 20.63
CA PHE A 174 10.87 -11.31 21.29
C PHE A 174 10.62 -9.90 20.72
N VAL A 175 10.57 -9.78 19.39
CA VAL A 175 10.22 -8.53 18.71
C VAL A 175 8.81 -8.08 19.08
N LEU A 176 7.82 -8.99 19.10
CA LEU A 176 6.44 -8.69 19.48
C LEU A 176 6.35 -8.18 20.92
N ILE A 177 7.03 -8.84 21.87
CA ILE A 177 7.07 -8.40 23.27
C ILE A 177 7.72 -7.01 23.38
N THR A 178 8.83 -6.78 22.68
CA THR A 178 9.50 -5.48 22.66
C THR A 178 8.59 -4.38 22.09
N CYS A 179 7.89 -4.65 20.98
CA CYS A 179 6.93 -3.72 20.41
C CYS A 179 5.77 -3.41 21.37
N LEU A 180 5.25 -4.42 22.08
CA LEU A 180 4.20 -4.23 23.09
C LEU A 180 4.69 -3.35 24.25
N LEU A 181 5.88 -3.61 24.77
CA LEU A 181 6.48 -2.80 25.83
C LEU A 181 6.71 -1.35 25.40
N LEU A 182 7.26 -1.13 24.18
CA LEU A 182 7.45 0.20 23.64
C LEU A 182 6.13 0.92 23.42
N SER A 183 5.12 0.22 22.91
CA SER A 183 3.78 0.78 22.73
C SER A 183 3.16 1.21 24.04
N TRP A 184 3.33 0.40 25.10
CA TRP A 184 2.86 0.72 26.44
C TRP A 184 3.60 1.93 27.05
N LEU A 185 4.92 1.99 26.90
CA LEU A 185 5.74 3.13 27.38
C LEU A 185 5.39 4.44 26.66
N CYS A 186 5.16 4.36 25.35
CA CYS A 186 4.86 5.53 24.52
C CYS A 186 3.38 5.94 24.55
N PHE A 187 2.49 5.13 25.15
CA PHE A 187 1.05 5.37 25.10
C PHE A 187 0.63 6.75 25.64
N ASN A 188 1.24 7.17 26.75
CA ASN A 188 0.92 8.47 27.35
C ASN A 188 1.34 9.66 26.47
N GLN A 189 2.32 9.48 25.58
CA GLN A 189 2.77 10.52 24.65
C GLN A 189 1.84 10.62 23.42
N LEU A 190 1.03 9.59 23.13
CA LEU A 190 0.09 9.62 22.00
C LEU A 190 -0.88 10.79 22.08
N GLY A 191 -1.32 11.16 23.29
CA GLY A 191 -2.18 12.33 23.50
C GLY A 191 -1.50 13.64 23.12
N MET A 192 -0.25 13.79 23.49
CA MET A 192 0.56 14.95 23.12
C MET A 192 0.78 15.01 21.61
N ILE A 193 1.13 13.87 20.99
CA ILE A 193 1.32 13.75 19.54
C ILE A 193 0.01 14.05 18.80
N ALA A 194 -1.12 13.50 19.24
CA ALA A 194 -2.43 13.76 18.65
C ALA A 194 -2.80 15.24 18.69
N ASN A 195 -2.56 15.92 19.83
CA ASN A 195 -2.78 17.35 19.97
C ASN A 195 -1.85 18.17 19.07
N LEU A 196 -0.60 17.77 18.93
CA LEU A 196 0.38 18.40 18.04
C LEU A 196 -0.03 18.26 16.58
N ILE A 197 -0.45 17.06 16.17
CA ILE A 197 -0.98 16.78 14.83
C ILE A 197 -2.22 17.63 14.57
N LYS A 198 -3.16 17.70 15.53
CA LYS A 198 -4.36 18.52 15.42
C LYS A 198 -4.02 20.01 15.24
N LYS A 199 -3.10 20.53 16.06
CA LYS A 199 -2.67 21.93 16.02
C LYS A 199 -2.02 22.30 14.69
N TYR A 200 -1.17 21.44 14.15
CA TYR A 200 -0.39 21.68 12.93
C TYR A 200 -0.90 20.92 11.72
N LYS A 201 -2.14 20.41 11.76
CA LYS A 201 -2.75 19.56 10.74
C LYS A 201 -2.46 20.03 9.31
N ASN A 202 -2.79 21.28 9.00
CA ASN A 202 -2.63 21.81 7.63
C ASN A 202 -1.17 21.87 7.20
N LEU A 203 -0.28 22.29 8.09
CA LEU A 203 1.16 22.36 7.82
C LEU A 203 1.76 20.98 7.62
N LEU A 204 1.44 20.02 8.50
CA LEU A 204 1.88 18.64 8.39
C LEU A 204 1.37 17.98 7.11
N THR A 205 0.11 18.19 6.78
CA THR A 205 -0.49 17.64 5.56
C THR A 205 0.20 18.15 4.30
N ILE A 206 0.41 19.47 4.19
CA ILE A 206 1.13 20.08 3.07
C ILE A 206 2.58 19.59 3.04
N GLY A 207 3.25 19.56 4.19
CA GLY A 207 4.62 19.08 4.31
C GLY A 207 4.79 17.64 3.86
N ILE A 208 3.88 16.74 4.24
CA ILE A 208 3.90 15.33 3.84
C ILE A 208 3.70 15.20 2.32
N VAL A 209 2.72 15.92 1.74
CA VAL A 209 2.49 15.86 0.27
C VAL A 209 3.71 16.37 -0.48
N LEU A 210 4.26 17.50 -0.07
CA LEU A 210 5.45 18.07 -0.70
C LEU A 210 6.65 17.11 -0.59
N PHE A 211 6.84 16.51 0.58
CA PHE A 211 7.93 15.56 0.81
C PHE A 211 7.78 14.31 -0.07
N ILE A 212 6.60 13.67 -0.08
CA ILE A 212 6.34 12.48 -0.90
C ILE A 212 6.47 12.81 -2.40
N SER A 213 5.97 13.97 -2.84
CA SER A 213 6.08 14.40 -4.23
C SER A 213 7.54 14.66 -4.62
N ALA A 214 8.30 15.35 -3.77
CA ALA A 214 9.72 15.62 -4.00
C ALA A 214 10.54 14.30 -4.06
N MET A 215 10.30 13.37 -3.15
CA MET A 215 10.95 12.06 -3.15
C MET A 215 10.59 11.25 -4.41
N SER A 216 9.34 11.27 -4.84
CA SER A 216 8.91 10.59 -6.05
C SER A 216 9.58 11.18 -7.31
N ILE A 217 9.71 12.51 -7.39
CA ILE A 217 10.43 13.19 -8.48
C ILE A 217 11.92 12.85 -8.43
N TYR A 218 12.51 12.82 -7.22
CA TYR A 218 13.93 12.53 -7.05
C TYR A 218 14.30 11.12 -7.51
N ILE A 219 13.46 10.13 -7.15
CA ILE A 219 13.69 8.71 -7.45
C ILE A 219 13.40 8.38 -8.92
N TYR A 220 12.46 9.08 -9.57
CA TYR A 220 12.07 8.75 -10.93
C TYR A 220 13.14 9.16 -11.95
N PRO A 221 13.49 8.27 -12.92
CA PRO A 221 14.58 8.53 -13.87
C PRO A 221 14.38 9.80 -14.69
N ILE A 222 13.17 10.05 -15.19
CA ILE A 222 12.82 11.21 -16.04
C ILE A 222 11.98 12.18 -15.22
N LYS A 223 12.66 13.11 -14.56
CA LYS A 223 12.08 14.03 -13.58
C LYS A 223 11.00 14.92 -14.17
N GLU A 224 11.20 15.41 -15.37
CA GLU A 224 10.26 16.28 -16.09
C GLU A 224 8.92 15.56 -16.30
N TRP A 225 8.97 14.30 -16.73
CA TRP A 225 7.77 13.50 -16.94
C TRP A 225 7.03 13.22 -15.62
N MET A 226 7.78 12.96 -14.54
CA MET A 226 7.18 12.76 -13.23
C MET A 226 6.46 14.02 -12.73
N VAL A 227 7.04 15.21 -12.92
CA VAL A 227 6.40 16.49 -12.55
C VAL A 227 5.13 16.72 -13.39
N ILE A 228 5.19 16.54 -14.70
CA ILE A 228 4.02 16.69 -15.59
C ILE A 228 2.91 15.71 -15.16
N SER A 229 3.25 14.45 -14.97
CA SER A 229 2.29 13.42 -14.55
C SER A 229 1.65 13.75 -13.21
N LEU A 230 2.44 14.21 -12.23
CA LEU A 230 1.93 14.64 -10.92
C LEU A 230 0.94 15.81 -11.06
N LEU A 231 1.27 16.81 -11.87
CA LEU A 231 0.38 17.96 -12.07
C LEU A 231 -0.94 17.56 -12.75
N ILE A 232 -0.87 16.72 -13.78
CA ILE A 232 -2.06 16.23 -14.49
C ILE A 232 -2.92 15.41 -13.54
N MET A 233 -2.33 14.41 -12.85
CA MET A 233 -3.07 13.53 -11.95
C MET A 233 -3.62 14.28 -10.74
N SER A 234 -2.91 15.27 -10.22
CA SER A 234 -3.39 16.12 -9.13
C SER A 234 -4.59 16.99 -9.55
N THR A 235 -4.54 17.50 -10.78
CA THR A 235 -5.65 18.27 -11.34
C THR A 235 -6.88 17.39 -11.51
N VAL A 236 -6.73 16.21 -12.12
CA VAL A 236 -7.82 15.24 -12.25
C VAL A 236 -8.35 14.84 -10.87
N GLY A 237 -7.48 14.53 -9.92
CA GLY A 237 -7.83 14.19 -8.54
C GLY A 237 -8.63 15.29 -7.84
N TYR A 238 -8.27 16.56 -8.06
CA TYR A 238 -9.04 17.67 -7.51
C TYR A 238 -10.49 17.69 -8.01
N PHE A 239 -10.73 17.41 -9.30
CA PHE A 239 -12.08 17.37 -9.85
C PHE A 239 -12.89 16.16 -9.37
N ILE A 240 -12.25 15.00 -9.22
CA ILE A 240 -12.92 13.78 -8.76
C ILE A 240 -12.92 13.59 -7.24
N ARG A 241 -12.45 14.58 -6.47
CA ARG A 241 -12.29 14.48 -5.00
C ARG A 241 -13.56 14.13 -4.22
N LYS A 242 -14.73 14.36 -4.80
CA LYS A 242 -16.02 14.01 -4.17
C LYS A 242 -16.33 12.52 -4.24
N TRP A 243 -15.64 11.78 -5.11
CA TRP A 243 -15.84 10.35 -5.29
C TRP A 243 -14.83 9.57 -4.46
N ASP A 244 -15.13 8.30 -4.21
CA ASP A 244 -14.14 7.38 -3.69
C ASP A 244 -13.17 7.02 -4.81
N THR A 245 -11.92 7.46 -4.68
CA THR A 245 -10.88 7.30 -5.71
C THR A 245 -10.08 6.01 -5.56
N PHE A 246 -10.27 5.27 -4.47
CA PHE A 246 -9.59 4.00 -4.24
C PHE A 246 -9.74 2.99 -5.40
N PRO A 247 -10.93 2.83 -6.03
CA PRO A 247 -11.08 1.93 -7.18
C PRO A 247 -10.16 2.25 -8.35
N VAL A 248 -9.81 3.53 -8.58
CA VAL A 248 -8.87 3.92 -9.66
C VAL A 248 -7.48 3.36 -9.37
N LEU A 249 -7.01 3.56 -8.15
CA LEU A 249 -5.70 3.07 -7.71
C LEU A 249 -5.61 1.54 -7.84
N TYR A 250 -6.68 0.87 -7.41
CA TYR A 250 -6.78 -0.57 -7.47
C TYR A 250 -6.83 -1.11 -8.90
N GLY A 251 -7.61 -0.46 -9.78
CA GLY A 251 -7.67 -0.82 -11.19
C GLY A 251 -6.32 -0.64 -11.89
N PHE A 252 -5.61 0.45 -11.60
CA PHE A 252 -4.27 0.69 -12.11
C PHE A 252 -3.30 -0.42 -11.71
N PHE A 253 -3.24 -0.72 -10.42
CA PHE A 253 -2.31 -1.70 -9.86
C PHE A 253 -2.57 -3.12 -10.35
N LEU A 254 -3.85 -3.55 -10.37
CA LEU A 254 -4.21 -4.89 -10.86
C LEU A 254 -3.93 -5.06 -12.35
N THR A 255 -4.19 -4.04 -13.15
CA THR A 255 -3.97 -4.14 -14.59
C THR A 255 -2.49 -4.27 -14.91
N ASP A 256 -1.64 -3.49 -14.26
CA ASP A 256 -0.20 -3.54 -14.49
C ASP A 256 0.40 -4.89 -14.05
N LEU A 257 0.08 -5.36 -12.84
CA LEU A 257 0.64 -6.60 -12.32
C LEU A 257 -0.01 -7.86 -12.88
N PHE A 258 -1.34 -7.92 -12.87
CA PHE A 258 -2.06 -9.12 -13.26
C PHE A 258 -2.02 -9.35 -14.76
N TRP A 259 -2.31 -8.30 -15.55
CA TRP A 259 -2.36 -8.41 -17.00
C TRP A 259 -1.00 -8.73 -17.60
N ASN A 260 0.05 -8.05 -17.16
CA ASN A 260 1.40 -8.30 -17.68
C ASN A 260 1.88 -9.71 -17.32
N ASN A 261 1.59 -10.20 -16.13
CA ASN A 261 1.95 -11.57 -15.75
C ASN A 261 1.11 -12.62 -16.48
N LEU A 262 -0.20 -12.37 -16.68
CA LEU A 262 -1.05 -13.26 -17.44
C LEU A 262 -0.59 -13.37 -18.90
N MET A 263 -0.26 -12.24 -19.54
CA MET A 263 0.22 -12.24 -20.92
C MET A 263 1.58 -12.93 -21.04
N ARG A 264 2.47 -12.83 -20.05
CA ARG A 264 3.73 -13.60 -20.00
C ARG A 264 3.45 -15.10 -19.95
N VAL A 265 2.54 -15.54 -19.10
CA VAL A 265 2.16 -16.95 -19.02
C VAL A 265 1.58 -17.43 -20.34
N ILE A 266 0.69 -16.70 -20.96
CA ILE A 266 0.12 -17.05 -22.27
C ILE A 266 1.23 -17.14 -23.31
N ALA A 267 2.14 -16.16 -23.38
CA ALA A 267 3.24 -16.16 -24.35
C ALA A 267 4.26 -17.32 -24.16
N ILE A 268 4.33 -17.93 -22.98
CA ILE A 268 5.17 -19.11 -22.75
C ILE A 268 4.52 -20.39 -23.30
N TYR A 269 3.18 -20.42 -23.34
CA TYR A 269 2.42 -21.61 -23.75
C TYR A 269 1.84 -21.53 -25.19
N THR A 270 2.00 -20.40 -25.87
CA THR A 270 1.71 -20.21 -27.31
C THR A 270 2.97 -20.09 -28.13
#